data_0c1aefcdf5ec959e068ea6bdfa14305a
#
_entry.id   0c1aefcdf5ec959e068ea6bdfa14305a
#
_cell.length_a   1.000
_cell.length_b   1.000
_cell.length_c   1.000
_cell.angle_alpha   90.00
_cell.angle_beta   90.00
_cell.angle_gamma   90.00
#
_symmetry.space_group_name_H-M   'P 1'
#
loop_
_entity.id
_entity.type
_entity.pdbx_description
1 polymer ?
#
loop_
_entity_poly.entity_id
_entity_poly.type
_entity_poly.pdbx_seq_one_letter_code
_entity_poly.pdbx_strand_id
1 'polypeptide(L)'
;MIYSESILKKNIISIYGSADTGALGHETPISIYIREEALKNPALYKQVFEQEVVEPALMQYDPYLTYFEVVNDELLITTKTSIPLIRYNIHDQGAIIPYNEMQDKLKKLGLLNKAKEHGLQFWKMPFFVKKGRTDVAVTFYAINVYPENLQTSLEDRKISKYLTGNYLAYNQNSKNQKNQKLHLKLELAEKTKANPRMLNLIVDTISSKLSELSIEYRKLYSAIGTKAQPQVKLEPYGRLAETGKIAGLLNTKGKKARMVLT
;
A
#
# COMPACT_ATOMS: atom_id res chain seq x y z
N MET A 1 2.85 9.23 -25.07
CA MET A 1 4.12 8.63 -25.48
C MET A 1 4.26 7.35 -24.65
N ILE A 2 4.07 6.18 -25.29
CA ILE A 2 4.14 4.89 -24.59
C ILE A 2 5.59 4.43 -24.69
N TYR A 3 6.33 4.55 -23.58
CA TYR A 3 7.66 3.94 -23.49
C TYR A 3 7.50 2.42 -23.44
N SER A 4 8.30 1.68 -24.18
CA SER A 4 8.28 0.23 -24.10
C SER A 4 8.68 -0.23 -22.69
N GLU A 5 8.04 -1.28 -22.19
CA GLU A 5 8.25 -1.81 -20.83
C GLU A 5 9.74 -2.12 -20.54
N SER A 6 10.50 -2.47 -21.58
CA SER A 6 11.94 -2.72 -21.48
C SER A 6 12.78 -1.45 -21.25
N ILE A 7 12.34 -0.29 -21.74
CA ILE A 7 13.03 0.99 -21.52
C ILE A 7 12.74 1.48 -20.11
N LEU A 8 11.52 1.32 -19.62
CA LEU A 8 11.12 1.70 -18.26
C LEU A 8 11.92 0.92 -17.19
N LYS A 9 12.06 -0.40 -17.37
CA LYS A 9 12.77 -1.26 -16.40
C LYS A 9 14.27 -0.96 -16.26
N LYS A 10 14.91 -0.41 -17.29
CA LYS A 10 16.36 -0.11 -17.28
C LYS A 10 16.72 1.27 -16.79
N ASN A 11 15.79 2.24 -16.84
CA ASN A 11 16.09 3.66 -16.66
C ASN A 11 15.29 4.32 -15.52
N ILE A 12 14.49 3.55 -14.79
CA ILE A 12 13.70 4.04 -13.66
C ILE A 12 14.09 3.28 -12.41
N ILE A 13 14.40 4.01 -11.36
CA ILE A 13 14.62 3.48 -10.01
C ILE A 13 13.53 4.01 -9.09
N SER A 14 13.09 3.20 -8.15
CA SER A 14 12.17 3.62 -7.11
C SER A 14 12.94 4.33 -5.99
N ILE A 15 12.35 5.41 -5.49
CA ILE A 15 12.84 6.15 -4.33
C ILE A 15 11.80 6.03 -3.23
N TYR A 16 12.24 5.74 -2.02
CA TYR A 16 11.43 5.75 -0.81
C TYR A 16 11.64 7.04 -0.04
N GLY A 17 10.54 7.65 0.37
CA GLY A 17 10.56 8.87 1.16
C GLY A 17 9.17 9.45 1.35
N SER A 18 9.08 10.54 2.07
CA SER A 18 7.85 11.31 2.28
C SER A 18 8.12 12.80 2.21
N ALA A 19 7.05 13.61 2.21
CA ALA A 19 7.18 15.07 2.26
C ALA A 19 7.93 15.56 3.51
N ASP A 20 7.73 14.86 4.65
CA ASP A 20 8.34 15.23 5.92
C ASP A 20 9.79 14.76 6.03
N THR A 21 10.08 13.56 5.53
CA THR A 21 11.39 12.91 5.69
C THR A 21 12.37 13.19 4.55
N GLY A 22 11.88 13.65 3.40
CA GLY A 22 12.67 13.65 2.17
C GLY A 22 12.93 12.24 1.67
N ALA A 23 13.98 12.05 0.85
CA ALA A 23 14.41 10.77 0.35
C ALA A 23 15.14 9.99 1.45
N LEU A 24 14.68 8.76 1.72
CA LEU A 24 15.21 7.90 2.77
C LEU A 24 16.05 6.74 2.23
N GLY A 25 15.74 6.29 1.03
CA GLY A 25 16.46 5.21 0.35
C GLY A 25 15.96 5.04 -1.09
N HIS A 26 16.65 4.21 -1.84
CA HIS A 26 16.34 4.01 -3.25
C HIS A 26 16.73 2.60 -3.72
N GLU A 27 16.19 2.19 -4.85
CA GLU A 27 16.68 1.00 -5.54
C GLU A 27 18.12 1.22 -6.03
N THR A 28 18.91 0.17 -5.91
CA THR A 28 20.27 0.07 -6.43
C THR A 28 20.35 -1.10 -7.41
N PRO A 29 21.36 -1.19 -8.27
CA PRO A 29 21.48 -2.34 -9.19
C PRO A 29 21.38 -3.69 -8.48
N ILE A 30 21.96 -3.80 -7.29
CA ILE A 30 21.88 -5.04 -6.52
C ILE A 30 20.50 -5.28 -5.91
N SER A 31 19.82 -4.27 -5.41
CA SER A 31 18.47 -4.44 -4.84
C SER A 31 17.47 -4.82 -5.93
N ILE A 32 17.59 -4.24 -7.12
CA ILE A 32 16.78 -4.61 -8.30
C ILE A 32 17.03 -6.07 -8.67
N TYR A 33 18.30 -6.48 -8.79
CA TYR A 33 18.64 -7.86 -9.11
C TYR A 33 18.06 -8.85 -8.09
N ILE A 34 18.25 -8.59 -6.79
CA ILE A 34 17.72 -9.48 -5.73
C ILE A 34 16.21 -9.56 -5.80
N ARG A 35 15.51 -8.44 -6.00
CA ARG A 35 14.05 -8.40 -6.13
C ARG A 35 13.57 -9.20 -7.34
N GLU A 36 14.18 -9.01 -8.50
CA GLU A 36 13.82 -9.75 -9.72
C GLU A 36 14.11 -11.24 -9.62
N GLU A 37 15.21 -11.60 -8.99
CA GLU A 37 15.55 -13.00 -8.74
C GLU A 37 14.60 -13.65 -7.71
N ALA A 38 14.21 -12.91 -6.67
CA ALA A 38 13.24 -13.37 -5.68
C ALA A 38 11.87 -13.67 -6.32
N LEU A 39 11.42 -12.87 -7.28
CA LEU A 39 10.17 -13.12 -8.01
C LEU A 39 10.17 -14.44 -8.80
N LYS A 40 11.35 -14.97 -9.14
CA LYS A 40 11.53 -16.23 -9.87
C LYS A 40 11.89 -17.40 -8.94
N ASN A 41 12.40 -17.08 -7.75
CA ASN A 41 12.90 -18.07 -6.77
C ASN A 41 12.10 -17.97 -5.46
N PRO A 42 11.13 -18.88 -5.22
CA PRO A 42 10.30 -18.85 -4.00
C PRO A 42 11.09 -18.94 -2.70
N ALA A 43 12.23 -19.63 -2.69
CA ALA A 43 13.07 -19.75 -1.50
C ALA A 43 13.75 -18.41 -1.15
N LEU A 44 14.24 -17.68 -2.15
CA LEU A 44 14.78 -16.34 -1.95
C LEU A 44 13.67 -15.35 -1.58
N TYR A 45 12.52 -15.44 -2.25
CA TYR A 45 11.35 -14.61 -1.93
C TYR A 45 10.99 -14.72 -0.45
N LYS A 46 10.85 -15.94 0.06
CA LYS A 46 10.52 -16.18 1.46
C LYS A 46 11.58 -15.64 2.43
N GLN A 47 12.87 -15.72 2.05
CA GLN A 47 13.95 -15.21 2.90
C GLN A 47 14.05 -13.67 2.93
N VAL A 48 13.65 -13.00 1.86
CA VAL A 48 13.75 -11.54 1.73
C VAL A 48 12.45 -10.85 2.17
N PHE A 49 11.30 -11.35 1.73
CA PHE A 49 10.01 -10.70 1.95
C PHE A 49 9.15 -11.34 3.05
N GLU A 50 9.52 -12.56 3.53
CA GLU A 50 8.88 -13.34 4.60
C GLU A 50 7.43 -13.72 4.34
N GLN A 51 6.63 -12.86 3.75
CA GLN A 51 5.22 -13.03 3.41
C GLN A 51 4.93 -12.54 1.99
N GLU A 52 3.77 -12.94 1.44
CA GLU A 52 3.32 -12.41 0.16
C GLU A 52 3.10 -10.89 0.25
N VAL A 53 3.85 -10.16 -0.54
CA VAL A 53 3.75 -8.71 -0.72
C VAL A 53 3.23 -8.45 -2.12
N VAL A 54 2.20 -7.62 -2.26
CA VAL A 54 1.57 -7.35 -3.57
C VAL A 54 2.56 -6.70 -4.54
N GLU A 55 3.37 -5.77 -4.03
CA GLU A 55 4.43 -5.09 -4.77
C GLU A 55 5.70 -5.11 -3.91
N PRO A 56 6.51 -6.16 -4.03
CA PRO A 56 7.72 -6.27 -3.24
C PRO A 56 8.71 -5.17 -3.63
N ALA A 57 9.00 -4.29 -2.70
CA ALA A 57 10.01 -3.25 -2.85
C ALA A 57 11.21 -3.57 -1.96
N LEU A 58 12.38 -3.66 -2.58
CA LEU A 58 13.65 -3.85 -1.91
C LEU A 58 14.58 -2.70 -2.28
N MET A 59 15.03 -1.96 -1.30
CA MET A 59 15.85 -0.77 -1.48
C MET A 59 17.06 -0.79 -0.55
N GLN A 60 18.01 0.08 -0.79
CA GLN A 60 19.11 0.34 0.12
C GLN A 60 19.05 1.77 0.64
N TYR A 61 19.65 2.01 1.79
CA TYR A 61 19.74 3.31 2.40
C TYR A 61 21.12 3.53 3.02
N ASP A 62 21.52 4.80 3.12
CA ASP A 62 22.75 5.19 3.80
C ASP A 62 22.49 5.28 5.32
N PRO A 63 23.09 4.42 6.15
CA PRO A 63 22.87 4.40 7.59
C PRO A 63 23.49 5.64 8.31
N TYR A 64 24.32 6.42 7.65
CA TYR A 64 24.83 7.71 8.19
C TYR A 64 23.82 8.85 8.03
N LEU A 65 22.89 8.73 7.08
CA LEU A 65 21.87 9.74 6.80
C LEU A 65 20.53 9.39 7.43
N THR A 66 20.20 8.11 7.45
CA THR A 66 18.90 7.60 7.91
C THR A 66 19.10 6.39 8.81
N TYR A 67 18.47 6.40 9.96
CA TYR A 67 18.40 5.24 10.84
C TYR A 67 16.99 4.71 10.89
N PHE A 68 16.83 3.44 10.56
CA PHE A 68 15.57 2.73 10.61
C PHE A 68 15.52 1.77 11.81
N GLU A 69 14.40 1.75 12.49
CA GLU A 69 14.03 0.73 13.47
C GLU A 69 12.76 0.02 13.00
N VAL A 70 12.58 -1.23 13.41
CA VAL A 70 11.33 -1.97 13.21
C VAL A 70 10.69 -2.22 14.56
N VAL A 71 9.50 -1.68 14.76
CA VAL A 71 8.73 -1.85 15.98
C VAL A 71 7.31 -2.26 15.63
N ASN A 72 6.86 -3.42 16.07
CA ASN A 72 5.55 -4.00 15.73
C ASN A 72 5.29 -4.08 14.22
N ASP A 73 6.30 -4.48 13.45
CA ASP A 73 6.31 -4.52 11.98
C ASP A 73 6.28 -3.15 11.28
N GLU A 74 6.26 -2.03 12.01
CA GLU A 74 6.30 -0.68 11.44
C GLU A 74 7.72 -0.12 11.43
N LEU A 75 8.02 0.65 10.37
CA LEU A 75 9.30 1.35 10.21
C LEU A 75 9.27 2.67 10.97
N LEU A 76 10.11 2.80 11.99
CA LEU A 76 10.40 4.07 12.63
C LEU A 76 11.66 4.68 11.99
N ILE A 77 11.60 5.96 11.71
CA ILE A 77 12.60 6.69 10.96
C ILE A 77 13.24 7.76 11.83
N THR A 78 14.56 7.72 11.94
CA THR A 78 15.35 8.81 12.49
C THR A 78 16.21 9.37 11.37
N THR A 79 16.05 10.66 11.05
CA THR A 79 16.79 11.32 9.98
C THR A 79 17.05 12.78 10.32
N LYS A 80 18.19 13.29 9.80
CA LYS A 80 18.59 14.68 9.92
C LYS A 80 18.33 15.40 8.60
N THR A 81 17.09 15.77 8.39
CA THR A 81 16.66 16.64 7.28
C THR A 81 16.54 18.09 7.76
N SER A 82 15.89 18.96 6.99
CA SER A 82 15.62 20.34 7.38
C SER A 82 14.90 20.44 8.73
N ILE A 83 14.02 19.46 9.04
CA ILE A 83 13.43 19.25 10.36
C ILE A 83 13.96 17.91 10.86
N PRO A 84 14.77 17.87 11.93
CA PRO A 84 15.22 16.62 12.50
C PRO A 84 14.04 15.78 13.02
N LEU A 85 13.93 14.55 12.54
CA LEU A 85 12.91 13.60 12.96
C LEU A 85 13.56 12.48 13.76
N ILE A 86 13.02 12.16 14.92
CA ILE A 86 13.52 11.09 15.79
C ILE A 86 12.40 10.08 15.99
N ARG A 87 12.63 8.82 15.58
CA ARG A 87 11.67 7.71 15.69
C ARG A 87 10.30 8.05 15.08
N TYR A 88 10.32 8.79 13.98
CA TYR A 88 9.11 9.23 13.29
C TYR A 88 8.44 8.04 12.62
N ASN A 89 7.17 7.83 12.92
CA ASN A 89 6.36 6.75 12.37
C ASN A 89 5.44 7.27 11.27
N ILE A 90 5.66 6.82 10.04
CA ILE A 90 4.78 7.10 8.90
C ILE A 90 3.83 5.93 8.62
N HIS A 91 3.78 4.95 9.55
CA HIS A 91 2.93 3.77 9.47
C HIS A 91 3.21 2.85 8.27
N ASP A 92 4.40 2.89 7.74
CA ASP A 92 4.85 1.92 6.76
C ASP A 92 5.33 0.64 7.45
N GLN A 93 4.84 -0.50 6.99
CA GLN A 93 5.35 -1.81 7.40
C GLN A 93 6.59 -2.19 6.60
N GLY A 94 7.55 -2.77 7.28
CA GLY A 94 8.77 -3.19 6.60
C GLY A 94 9.68 -4.04 7.46
N ALA A 95 10.82 -4.38 6.88
CA ALA A 95 11.90 -5.08 7.54
C ALA A 95 13.24 -4.49 7.11
N ILE A 96 14.24 -4.62 7.96
CA ILE A 96 15.61 -4.22 7.67
C ILE A 96 16.44 -5.48 7.58
N ILE A 97 17.25 -5.58 6.54
CA ILE A 97 18.17 -6.68 6.32
C ILE A 97 19.59 -6.10 6.26
N PRO A 98 20.41 -6.33 7.28
CA PRO A 98 21.82 -5.94 7.26
C PRO A 98 22.56 -6.51 6.04
N TYR A 99 23.55 -5.79 5.55
CA TYR A 99 24.32 -6.21 4.38
C TYR A 99 24.88 -7.64 4.51
N ASN A 100 25.49 -7.96 5.66
CA ASN A 100 26.06 -9.28 5.90
C ASN A 100 25.00 -10.40 5.92
N GLU A 101 23.83 -10.11 6.49
CA GLU A 101 22.70 -11.04 6.51
C GLU A 101 22.20 -11.32 5.09
N MET A 102 22.09 -10.28 4.24
CA MET A 102 21.73 -10.46 2.84
C MET A 102 22.76 -11.33 2.11
N GLN A 103 24.06 -11.12 2.35
CA GLN A 103 25.11 -11.99 1.80
C GLN A 103 24.93 -13.46 2.21
N ASP A 104 24.63 -13.72 3.48
CA ASP A 104 24.41 -15.08 3.98
C ASP A 104 23.18 -15.74 3.35
N LYS A 105 22.08 -14.98 3.18
CA LYS A 105 20.87 -15.46 2.49
C LYS A 105 21.19 -15.84 1.04
N LEU A 106 21.92 -15.00 0.32
CA LEU A 106 22.33 -15.26 -1.07
C LEU A 106 23.31 -16.42 -1.18
N LYS A 107 24.25 -16.54 -0.23
CA LYS A 107 25.22 -17.64 -0.18
C LYS A 107 24.54 -18.99 0.02
N LYS A 108 23.58 -19.09 0.94
CA LYS A 108 22.80 -20.30 1.20
C LYS A 108 22.05 -20.81 -0.03
N LEU A 109 21.70 -19.93 -0.94
CA LEU A 109 20.98 -20.25 -2.19
C LEU A 109 21.89 -20.35 -3.42
N GLY A 110 23.21 -20.24 -3.26
CA GLY A 110 24.17 -20.28 -4.38
C GLY A 110 24.17 -19.04 -5.28
N LEU A 111 23.54 -17.95 -4.85
CA LEU A 111 23.34 -16.72 -5.66
C LEU A 111 24.40 -15.64 -5.40
N LEU A 112 25.32 -15.86 -4.46
CA LEU A 112 26.27 -14.83 -4.02
C LEU A 112 27.15 -14.32 -5.16
N ASN A 113 27.67 -15.19 -6.03
CA ASN A 113 28.57 -14.81 -7.12
C ASN A 113 27.84 -13.94 -8.15
N LYS A 114 26.62 -14.34 -8.55
CA LYS A 114 25.77 -13.54 -9.42
C LYS A 114 25.44 -12.17 -8.81
N ALA A 115 25.15 -12.14 -7.52
CA ALA A 115 24.89 -10.89 -6.81
C ALA A 115 26.11 -9.95 -6.80
N LYS A 116 27.33 -10.50 -6.73
CA LYS A 116 28.56 -9.72 -6.88
C LYS A 116 28.69 -9.10 -8.27
N GLU A 117 28.37 -9.84 -9.33
CA GLU A 117 28.34 -9.33 -10.71
C GLU A 117 27.38 -8.17 -10.87
N HIS A 118 26.29 -8.15 -10.09
CA HIS A 118 25.30 -7.06 -10.03
C HIS A 118 25.61 -5.96 -8.99
N GLY A 119 26.82 -5.93 -8.46
CA GLY A 119 27.33 -4.82 -7.68
C GLY A 119 27.28 -4.98 -6.16
N LEU A 120 26.99 -6.17 -5.62
CA LEU A 120 26.92 -6.41 -4.18
C LEU A 120 28.18 -5.95 -3.44
N GLN A 121 29.36 -6.13 -4.05
CA GLN A 121 30.63 -5.73 -3.44
C GLN A 121 30.83 -4.21 -3.37
N PHE A 122 30.12 -3.45 -4.18
CA PHE A 122 30.22 -1.97 -4.23
C PHE A 122 29.20 -1.29 -3.35
N TRP A 123 27.99 -1.85 -3.25
CA TRP A 123 26.87 -1.31 -2.51
C TRP A 123 26.72 -1.98 -1.14
N LYS A 124 27.71 -1.74 -0.26
CA LYS A 124 27.78 -2.37 1.09
C LYS A 124 26.88 -1.64 2.09
N MET A 125 25.66 -1.37 1.69
CA MET A 125 24.65 -0.70 2.52
C MET A 125 23.58 -1.70 2.96
N PRO A 126 22.92 -1.47 4.10
CA PRO A 126 21.78 -2.27 4.51
C PRO A 126 20.62 -2.14 3.53
N PHE A 127 19.78 -3.16 3.52
CA PHE A 127 18.57 -3.20 2.73
C PHE A 127 17.38 -2.94 3.64
N PHE A 128 16.34 -2.34 3.09
CA PHE A 128 15.02 -2.38 3.69
C PHE A 128 13.98 -2.90 2.70
N VAL A 129 13.00 -3.60 3.26
CA VAL A 129 11.85 -4.13 2.55
C VAL A 129 10.65 -3.31 2.95
N LYS A 130 9.95 -2.71 1.99
CA LYS A 130 8.64 -2.13 2.24
C LYS A 130 7.58 -3.20 2.02
N LYS A 131 6.77 -3.48 3.04
CA LYS A 131 5.72 -4.51 3.01
C LYS A 131 4.32 -3.95 2.79
N GLY A 132 4.10 -2.67 3.10
CA GLY A 132 2.80 -2.01 3.02
C GLY A 132 2.66 -0.86 4.00
N ARG A 133 1.44 -0.47 4.27
CA ARG A 133 1.08 0.52 5.30
C ARG A 133 0.05 -0.07 6.26
N THR A 134 0.14 0.30 7.54
CA THR A 134 -0.80 -0.17 8.55
C THR A 134 -2.02 0.73 8.66
N ASP A 135 -1.87 2.00 8.32
CA ASP A 135 -2.75 3.01 8.81
C ASP A 135 -3.91 3.34 7.90
N VAL A 136 -3.85 3.14 6.55
CA VAL A 136 -4.78 4.05 5.95
C VAL A 136 -5.26 3.77 4.54
N ALA A 137 -4.58 3.05 3.72
CA ALA A 137 -5.03 2.93 2.35
C ALA A 137 -5.53 1.52 2.00
N VAL A 138 -6.65 1.44 1.33
CA VAL A 138 -6.99 0.21 0.61
C VAL A 138 -6.23 0.23 -0.70
N THR A 139 -5.21 -0.62 -0.81
CA THR A 139 -4.51 -0.79 -2.09
C THR A 139 -5.39 -1.58 -3.04
N PHE A 140 -5.61 -1.05 -4.23
CA PHE A 140 -6.52 -1.58 -5.23
C PHE A 140 -5.93 -1.30 -6.63
N TYR A 141 -5.59 -2.33 -7.38
CA TYR A 141 -4.87 -2.22 -8.66
C TYR A 141 -3.63 -1.32 -8.59
N ALA A 142 -2.81 -1.51 -7.55
CA ALA A 142 -1.59 -0.74 -7.29
C ALA A 142 -1.78 0.76 -7.04
N ILE A 143 -3.01 1.23 -6.82
CA ILE A 143 -3.31 2.57 -6.32
C ILE A 143 -3.77 2.52 -4.88
N ASN A 144 -3.58 3.61 -4.15
CA ASN A 144 -4.06 3.76 -2.79
C ASN A 144 -5.38 4.56 -2.77
N VAL A 145 -6.39 3.98 -2.14
CA VAL A 145 -7.64 4.68 -1.83
C VAL A 145 -7.61 5.08 -0.36
N TYR A 146 -7.42 6.36 -0.11
CA TYR A 146 -7.27 6.92 1.23
C TYR A 146 -8.62 7.19 1.90
N PRO A 147 -8.73 7.06 3.24
CA PRO A 147 -9.96 7.32 3.98
C PRO A 147 -10.50 8.71 3.76
N GLU A 148 -9.63 9.71 3.67
CA GLU A 148 -10.02 11.10 3.46
C GLU A 148 -10.78 11.26 2.15
N ASN A 149 -10.32 10.58 1.09
CA ASN A 149 -10.98 10.60 -0.21
C ASN A 149 -12.33 9.88 -0.16
N LEU A 150 -12.40 8.76 0.58
CA LEU A 150 -13.66 8.04 0.79
C LEU A 150 -14.63 8.88 1.62
N GLN A 151 -14.17 9.46 2.73
CA GLN A 151 -15.00 10.27 3.60
C GLN A 151 -15.56 11.48 2.84
N THR A 152 -14.72 12.23 2.14
CA THR A 152 -15.16 13.36 1.29
C THR A 152 -16.18 12.89 0.23
N SER A 153 -16.00 11.69 -0.31
CA SER A 153 -16.97 11.14 -1.27
C SER A 153 -18.31 10.81 -0.63
N LEU A 154 -18.32 10.31 0.62
CA LEU A 154 -19.55 9.98 1.36
C LEU A 154 -20.30 11.22 1.86
N GLU A 155 -19.58 12.32 2.06
CA GLU A 155 -20.15 13.63 2.45
C GLU A 155 -20.77 14.40 1.27
N ASP A 156 -20.69 13.90 0.03
CA ASP A 156 -21.32 14.54 -1.12
C ASP A 156 -22.84 14.67 -0.89
N ARG A 157 -23.36 15.88 -1.15
CA ARG A 157 -24.78 16.25 -0.89
C ARG A 157 -25.79 15.34 -1.57
N LYS A 158 -25.41 14.65 -2.66
CA LYS A 158 -26.31 13.73 -3.37
C LYS A 158 -26.60 12.47 -2.57
N ILE A 159 -25.63 12.00 -1.75
CA ILE A 159 -25.71 10.71 -1.08
C ILE A 159 -25.63 10.80 0.45
N SER A 160 -25.05 11.84 1.03
CA SER A 160 -24.84 11.97 2.48
C SER A 160 -26.11 11.83 3.30
N LYS A 161 -27.25 12.30 2.79
CA LYS A 161 -28.56 12.16 3.45
C LYS A 161 -29.03 10.71 3.64
N TYR A 162 -28.48 9.76 2.91
CA TYR A 162 -28.83 8.34 2.98
C TYR A 162 -27.89 7.53 3.88
N LEU A 163 -26.77 8.12 4.30
CA LEU A 163 -25.67 7.42 4.97
C LEU A 163 -25.38 8.05 6.34
N THR A 164 -24.88 7.25 7.29
CA THR A 164 -24.39 7.77 8.57
C THR A 164 -22.98 8.33 8.47
N GLY A 165 -22.23 8.05 7.38
CA GLY A 165 -20.79 8.28 7.25
C GLY A 165 -19.94 7.11 7.75
N ASN A 166 -20.50 6.15 8.49
CA ASN A 166 -19.80 4.95 8.89
C ASN A 166 -19.58 4.01 7.71
N TYR A 167 -18.36 3.56 7.52
CA TYR A 167 -18.02 2.65 6.43
C TYR A 167 -16.92 1.66 6.81
N LEU A 168 -16.83 0.60 6.01
CA LEU A 168 -15.74 -0.36 6.04
C LEU A 168 -15.26 -0.56 4.60
N ALA A 169 -14.00 -0.27 4.35
CA ALA A 169 -13.36 -0.45 3.06
C ALA A 169 -12.33 -1.58 3.10
N TYR A 170 -12.31 -2.44 2.10
CA TYR A 170 -11.31 -3.50 1.97
C TYR A 170 -11.15 -3.94 0.51
N ASN A 171 -9.99 -4.48 0.20
CA ASN A 171 -9.74 -5.12 -1.07
C ASN A 171 -9.88 -6.63 -0.91
N GLN A 172 -10.67 -7.25 -1.74
CA GLN A 172 -10.74 -8.69 -1.84
C GLN A 172 -9.87 -9.15 -3.01
N ASN A 173 -8.70 -9.70 -2.67
CA ASN A 173 -7.85 -10.32 -3.68
C ASN A 173 -8.48 -11.62 -4.16
N SER A 174 -8.78 -11.72 -5.44
CA SER A 174 -8.95 -13.01 -6.07
C SER A 174 -7.58 -13.70 -6.14
N LYS A 175 -7.54 -15.05 -6.06
CA LYS A 175 -6.31 -15.85 -6.14
C LYS A 175 -5.44 -15.51 -7.38
N ASN A 176 -6.01 -14.87 -8.38
CA ASN A 176 -5.33 -14.27 -9.51
C ASN A 176 -5.43 -12.75 -9.37
N GLN A 177 -4.35 -12.07 -9.08
CA GLN A 177 -4.20 -10.61 -8.93
C GLN A 177 -4.87 -9.75 -10.03
N LYS A 178 -5.35 -10.37 -11.10
CA LYS A 178 -5.99 -9.74 -12.27
C LYS A 178 -7.40 -9.17 -12.01
N ASN A 179 -8.09 -9.59 -10.93
CA ASN A 179 -9.46 -9.17 -10.65
C ASN A 179 -9.60 -8.69 -9.20
N GLN A 180 -8.94 -7.58 -8.90
CA GLN A 180 -9.10 -6.92 -7.62
C GLN A 180 -10.41 -6.15 -7.58
N LYS A 181 -11.02 -6.04 -6.39
CA LYS A 181 -12.25 -5.27 -6.19
C LYS A 181 -12.20 -4.50 -4.88
N LEU A 182 -12.43 -3.19 -4.98
CA LEU A 182 -12.65 -2.34 -3.82
C LEU A 182 -14.05 -2.63 -3.28
N HIS A 183 -14.15 -3.19 -2.09
CA HIS A 183 -15.40 -3.41 -1.39
C HIS A 183 -15.65 -2.30 -0.38
N LEU A 184 -16.86 -1.75 -0.38
CA LEU A 184 -17.32 -0.78 0.60
C LEU A 184 -18.59 -1.29 1.26
N LYS A 185 -18.58 -1.44 2.58
CA LYS A 185 -19.79 -1.58 3.37
C LYS A 185 -20.13 -0.19 3.92
N LEU A 186 -21.31 0.31 3.62
CA LEU A 186 -21.77 1.64 4.03
C LEU A 186 -23.00 1.50 4.92
N GLU A 187 -23.02 2.22 6.01
CA GLU A 187 -24.16 2.19 6.92
C GLU A 187 -25.20 3.22 6.51
N LEU A 188 -26.43 2.76 6.39
CA LEU A 188 -27.57 3.61 6.06
C LEU A 188 -27.95 4.52 7.24
N ALA A 189 -28.43 5.72 6.94
CA ALA A 189 -29.03 6.59 7.92
C ALA A 189 -30.30 5.96 8.50
N GLU A 190 -30.64 6.34 9.73
CA GLU A 190 -31.82 5.82 10.43
C GLU A 190 -33.10 5.96 9.57
N LYS A 191 -33.93 4.91 9.58
CA LYS A 191 -35.18 4.81 8.79
C LYS A 191 -35.01 4.79 7.26
N THR A 192 -33.77 4.75 6.76
CA THR A 192 -33.49 4.63 5.33
C THR A 192 -33.55 3.17 4.88
N LYS A 193 -34.27 2.89 3.80
CA LYS A 193 -34.35 1.56 3.19
C LYS A 193 -33.54 1.52 1.90
N ALA A 194 -32.70 0.49 1.76
CA ALA A 194 -31.94 0.26 0.55
C ALA A 194 -32.85 0.04 -0.67
N ASN A 195 -32.49 0.64 -1.80
CA ASN A 195 -33.11 0.34 -3.08
C ASN A 195 -32.06 0.43 -4.22
N PRO A 196 -32.32 -0.23 -5.37
CA PRO A 196 -31.34 -0.27 -6.47
C PRO A 196 -30.97 1.10 -7.04
N ARG A 197 -31.90 2.04 -7.12
CA ARG A 197 -31.63 3.39 -7.64
C ARG A 197 -30.66 4.16 -6.72
N MET A 198 -30.87 4.04 -5.42
CA MET A 198 -30.00 4.65 -4.42
C MET A 198 -28.61 4.01 -4.44
N LEU A 199 -28.52 2.68 -4.56
CA LEU A 199 -27.24 1.97 -4.65
C LEU A 199 -26.43 2.45 -5.86
N ASN A 200 -27.03 2.53 -7.03
CA ASN A 200 -26.38 3.03 -8.24
C ASN A 200 -25.93 4.49 -8.07
N LEU A 201 -26.78 5.35 -7.53
CA LEU A 201 -26.42 6.75 -7.25
C LEU A 201 -25.21 6.85 -6.31
N ILE A 202 -25.15 6.02 -5.28
CA ILE A 202 -24.02 5.98 -4.34
C ILE A 202 -22.73 5.52 -5.05
N VAL A 203 -22.77 4.44 -5.80
CA VAL A 203 -21.61 3.91 -6.55
C VAL A 203 -21.09 4.95 -7.53
N ASP A 204 -21.96 5.58 -8.31
CA ASP A 204 -21.58 6.57 -9.32
C ASP A 204 -21.01 7.83 -8.66
N THR A 205 -21.62 8.30 -7.57
CA THR A 205 -21.13 9.48 -6.84
C THR A 205 -19.76 9.23 -6.24
N ILE A 206 -19.54 8.09 -5.56
CA ILE A 206 -18.24 7.73 -4.99
C ILE A 206 -17.19 7.62 -6.09
N SER A 207 -17.50 6.93 -7.20
CA SER A 207 -16.56 6.75 -8.31
C SER A 207 -16.17 8.08 -8.96
N SER A 208 -17.14 8.99 -9.12
CA SER A 208 -16.91 10.33 -9.64
C SER A 208 -16.03 11.15 -8.70
N LYS A 209 -16.34 11.15 -7.40
CA LYS A 209 -15.57 11.89 -6.38
C LYS A 209 -14.17 11.34 -6.21
N LEU A 210 -13.97 10.02 -6.17
CA LEU A 210 -12.64 9.43 -6.13
C LEU A 210 -11.82 9.81 -7.37
N SER A 211 -12.45 9.90 -8.54
CA SER A 211 -11.79 10.35 -9.78
C SER A 211 -11.46 11.84 -9.76
N GLU A 212 -12.24 12.66 -9.04
CA GLU A 212 -11.96 14.07 -8.81
C GLU A 212 -10.79 14.27 -7.85
N LEU A 213 -10.79 13.55 -6.73
CA LEU A 213 -9.86 13.71 -5.62
C LEU A 213 -8.52 13.00 -5.81
N SER A 214 -8.48 11.90 -6.60
CA SER A 214 -7.28 11.10 -6.82
C SER A 214 -6.94 10.99 -8.30
N ILE A 215 -5.76 11.49 -8.67
CA ILE A 215 -5.22 11.36 -10.03
C ILE A 215 -4.99 9.89 -10.37
N GLU A 216 -4.54 9.09 -9.41
CA GLU A 216 -4.29 7.66 -9.57
C GLU A 216 -5.59 6.90 -9.85
N TYR A 217 -6.63 7.15 -9.05
CA TYR A 217 -7.94 6.54 -9.27
C TYR A 217 -8.56 6.97 -10.60
N ARG A 218 -8.42 8.23 -10.99
CA ARG A 218 -8.88 8.74 -12.30
C ARG A 218 -8.22 8.01 -13.45
N LYS A 219 -6.90 7.84 -13.41
CA LYS A 219 -6.16 7.09 -14.44
C LYS A 219 -6.59 5.62 -14.50
N LEU A 220 -6.77 4.99 -13.33
CA LEU A 220 -7.28 3.63 -13.25
C LEU A 220 -8.68 3.53 -13.85
N TYR A 221 -9.59 4.42 -13.45
CA TYR A 221 -10.97 4.43 -13.97
C TYR A 221 -11.01 4.63 -15.50
N SER A 222 -10.15 5.50 -16.03
CA SER A 222 -10.00 5.69 -17.49
C SER A 222 -9.46 4.45 -18.20
N ALA A 223 -8.62 3.67 -17.54
CA ALA A 223 -7.99 2.49 -18.12
C ALA A 223 -8.89 1.24 -18.12
N ILE A 224 -9.64 1.00 -17.04
CA ILE A 224 -10.43 -0.24 -16.85
C ILE A 224 -11.94 -0.01 -16.68
N GLY A 225 -12.40 1.23 -16.73
CA GLY A 225 -13.81 1.61 -16.73
C GLY A 225 -14.55 1.17 -15.45
N THR A 226 -15.74 0.60 -15.63
CA THR A 226 -16.59 0.14 -14.51
C THR A 226 -15.97 -0.95 -13.64
N LYS A 227 -14.90 -1.59 -14.07
CA LYS A 227 -14.14 -2.52 -13.21
C LYS A 227 -13.46 -1.84 -12.04
N ALA A 228 -13.18 -0.54 -12.16
CA ALA A 228 -12.63 0.28 -11.08
C ALA A 228 -13.69 0.75 -10.08
N GLN A 229 -14.99 0.64 -10.40
CA GLN A 229 -16.05 1.03 -9.47
C GLN A 229 -16.04 0.17 -8.20
N PRO A 230 -16.29 0.77 -7.02
CA PRO A 230 -16.38 0.02 -5.78
C PRO A 230 -17.62 -0.89 -5.78
N GLN A 231 -17.46 -2.07 -5.20
CA GLN A 231 -18.60 -2.92 -4.85
C GLN A 231 -19.18 -2.47 -3.52
N VAL A 232 -20.32 -1.80 -3.57
CA VAL A 232 -20.99 -1.25 -2.39
C VAL A 232 -22.01 -2.24 -1.85
N LYS A 233 -21.92 -2.51 -0.54
CA LYS A 233 -22.94 -3.19 0.25
C LYS A 233 -23.51 -2.21 1.27
N LEU A 234 -24.82 -2.01 1.23
CA LEU A 234 -25.54 -1.16 2.18
C LEU A 234 -25.92 -2.00 3.40
N GLU A 235 -25.49 -1.56 4.59
CA GLU A 235 -25.80 -2.19 5.86
C GLU A 235 -26.84 -1.36 6.61
N PRO A 236 -27.78 -1.98 7.36
CA PRO A 236 -28.75 -1.25 8.16
C PRO A 236 -28.10 -0.35 9.20
N TYR A 237 -28.84 0.68 9.64
CA TYR A 237 -28.43 1.58 10.71
C TYR A 237 -28.01 0.82 11.98
N GLY A 238 -26.93 1.25 12.63
CA GLY A 238 -26.38 0.66 13.85
C GLY A 238 -25.50 -0.58 13.62
N ARG A 239 -25.53 -1.20 12.43
CA ARG A 239 -24.86 -2.49 12.22
C ARG A 239 -23.33 -2.38 12.09
N LEU A 240 -22.81 -1.28 11.60
CA LEU A 240 -21.36 -1.05 11.58
C LEU A 240 -20.84 -0.55 12.93
N ALA A 241 -21.68 0.15 13.71
CA ALA A 241 -21.36 0.58 15.06
C ALA A 241 -21.23 -0.60 16.03
N GLU A 242 -22.09 -1.63 15.92
CA GLU A 242 -22.02 -2.85 16.73
C GLU A 242 -20.72 -3.65 16.53
N THR A 243 -20.08 -3.54 15.39
CA THR A 243 -18.75 -4.15 15.16
C THR A 243 -17.62 -3.39 15.84
N GLY A 244 -17.94 -2.35 16.62
CA GLY A 244 -17.04 -1.63 17.52
C GLY A 244 -16.00 -0.80 16.83
N LYS A 245 -16.24 -0.35 15.59
CA LYS A 245 -15.31 0.61 14.96
C LYS A 245 -15.84 1.31 13.72
N ILE A 246 -15.82 2.54 13.87
CA ILE A 246 -15.83 3.66 12.97
C ILE A 246 -14.68 3.54 11.96
N ALA A 247 -14.97 3.78 10.67
CA ALA A 247 -13.99 3.92 9.60
C ALA A 247 -12.78 2.96 9.72
N GLY A 248 -13.00 1.70 9.47
CA GLY A 248 -11.93 0.69 9.51
C GLY A 248 -11.54 0.22 8.12
N LEU A 249 -10.27 0.30 7.80
CA LEU A 249 -9.68 -0.40 6.68
C LEU A 249 -9.37 -1.82 7.13
N LEU A 250 -9.87 -2.82 6.41
CA LEU A 250 -9.44 -4.21 6.60
C LEU A 250 -8.30 -4.49 5.63
N ASN A 251 -7.20 -5.00 6.15
CA ASN A 251 -6.17 -5.54 5.30
C ASN A 251 -6.67 -6.83 4.61
N THR A 252 -5.97 -7.25 3.58
CA THR A 252 -6.28 -8.39 2.71
C THR A 252 -6.53 -9.74 3.43
N LYS A 253 -6.26 -9.84 4.73
CA LYS A 253 -6.48 -11.03 5.56
C LYS A 253 -7.71 -10.92 6.49
N GLY A 254 -8.54 -9.90 6.34
CA GLY A 254 -9.77 -9.75 7.15
C GLY A 254 -9.51 -9.38 8.62
N LYS A 255 -8.27 -9.05 9.00
CA LYS A 255 -7.95 -8.55 10.33
C LYS A 255 -8.23 -7.05 10.40
N LYS A 256 -8.99 -6.65 11.41
CA LYS A 256 -9.33 -5.25 11.68
C LYS A 256 -8.04 -4.43 11.92
N ALA A 257 -7.78 -3.45 11.07
CA ALA A 257 -6.83 -2.40 11.40
C ALA A 257 -7.42 -1.59 12.58
N ARG A 258 -6.71 -1.55 13.70
CA ARG A 258 -7.10 -0.71 14.84
C ARG A 258 -6.61 0.70 14.56
N MET A 259 -7.52 1.62 14.29
CA MET A 259 -7.22 3.04 14.45
C MET A 259 -7.27 3.34 15.96
N VAL A 260 -6.13 3.58 16.55
CA VAL A 260 -6.04 4.16 17.90
C VAL A 260 -6.08 5.67 17.68
N LEU A 261 -7.22 6.25 18.00
CA LEU A 261 -7.31 7.70 18.20
C LEU A 261 -6.61 8.00 19.54
N THR A 262 -5.48 8.68 19.49
CA THR A 262 -4.93 9.43 20.62
C THR A 262 -5.47 10.84 20.59
#